data_25c9d50317c0932171431fe2d3ce2ba1
#
_entry.id   25c9d50317c0932171431fe2d3ce2ba1
#
_cell.length_a   1.000
_cell.length_b   1.000
_cell.length_c   1.000
_cell.angle_alpha   90.00
_cell.angle_beta   90.00
_cell.angle_gamma   90.00
#
_symmetry.space_group_name_H-M   'P 1'
#
loop_
_entity.id
_entity.type
_entity.pdbx_description
1 polymer ?
#
loop_
_entity_poly.entity_id
_entity_poly.type
_entity_poly.pdbx_seq_one_letter_code
_entity_poly.pdbx_strand_id
1 'polypeptide(L)'
;MNHTVSGMPDGPDHPETWTFHMAMAWLEENDNSLSYQERLALVKARAEGLGEPARSAFMWLPENTEVHKADISYWISKPWDNKGGRLTLSGDAAHAMPPYRGQGLNHCICDVSNLLCGLESVLQGQSSLEGAVTAYEQELIPRGAEEVRCSVENGLLLHDWNKIQESPVFRRGFKPMDGLEDRKPKAMEVGA
;
A
#
# COMPACT_ATOMS: atom_id res chain seq x y z
N MET A 1 -8.07 10.95 4.46
CA MET A 1 -9.27 10.75 3.65
C MET A 1 -8.84 10.50 2.21
N ASN A 2 -9.39 9.51 1.55
CA ASN A 2 -9.05 9.17 0.18
C ASN A 2 -10.33 9.12 -0.67
N HIS A 3 -10.28 9.74 -1.85
CA HIS A 3 -11.35 9.69 -2.83
C HIS A 3 -10.77 9.18 -4.13
N THR A 4 -11.28 8.09 -4.64
CA THR A 4 -10.85 7.50 -5.91
C THR A 4 -12.07 7.28 -6.79
N VAL A 5 -11.96 7.62 -8.07
CA VAL A 5 -12.95 7.20 -9.06
C VAL A 5 -12.82 5.67 -9.19
N SER A 6 -13.90 4.95 -8.89
CA SER A 6 -13.93 3.49 -8.94
C SER A 6 -14.50 2.94 -10.24
N GLY A 7 -15.19 3.77 -11.01
CA GLY A 7 -15.72 3.39 -12.32
C GLY A 7 -16.16 4.59 -13.14
N MET A 8 -16.03 4.47 -14.45
CA MET A 8 -16.48 5.44 -15.45
C MET A 8 -17.23 4.66 -16.55
N PRO A 9 -18.48 4.16 -16.26
CA PRO A 9 -19.16 3.24 -17.16
C PRO A 9 -19.41 3.83 -18.55
N ASP A 10 -19.68 5.13 -18.63
CA ASP A 10 -19.95 5.82 -19.90
C ASP A 10 -18.75 6.69 -20.37
N GLY A 11 -17.57 6.48 -19.74
CA GLY A 11 -16.33 7.14 -20.14
C GLY A 11 -16.07 8.47 -19.42
N PRO A 12 -14.93 9.14 -19.77
CA PRO A 12 -14.47 10.33 -19.08
C PRO A 12 -15.35 11.57 -19.32
N ASP A 13 -16.09 11.59 -20.41
CA ASP A 13 -16.93 12.74 -20.79
C ASP A 13 -18.31 12.74 -20.09
N HIS A 14 -18.60 11.70 -19.30
CA HIS A 14 -19.88 11.53 -18.56
C HIS A 14 -19.67 11.46 -17.05
N PRO A 15 -19.22 12.56 -16.40
CA PRO A 15 -18.91 12.57 -14.96
C PRO A 15 -20.12 12.29 -14.05
N GLU A 16 -21.34 12.50 -14.54
CA GLU A 16 -22.59 12.16 -13.84
C GLU A 16 -22.80 10.66 -13.63
N THR A 17 -22.08 9.82 -14.39
CA THR A 17 -22.13 8.36 -14.27
C THR A 17 -20.99 7.77 -13.42
N TRP A 18 -20.04 8.60 -13.02
CA TRP A 18 -18.87 8.12 -12.29
C TRP A 18 -19.24 7.61 -10.90
N THR A 19 -18.61 6.53 -10.54
CA THR A 19 -18.69 5.98 -9.19
C THR A 19 -17.41 6.27 -8.40
N PHE A 20 -17.58 6.52 -7.11
CA PHE A 20 -16.47 6.87 -6.23
C PHE A 20 -16.32 5.87 -5.09
N HIS A 21 -15.09 5.52 -4.79
CA HIS A 21 -14.74 4.89 -3.53
C HIS A 21 -14.25 5.96 -2.56
N MET A 22 -14.86 6.02 -1.38
CA MET A 22 -14.46 6.94 -0.32
C MET A 22 -14.01 6.15 0.90
N ALA A 23 -12.89 6.54 1.47
CA ALA A 23 -12.38 5.95 2.70
C ALA A 23 -12.07 7.02 3.74
N MET A 24 -12.45 6.78 4.96
CA MET A 24 -12.09 7.60 6.13
C MET A 24 -11.40 6.68 7.14
N ALA A 25 -10.21 7.10 7.58
CA ALA A 25 -9.44 6.35 8.57
C ALA A 25 -9.28 7.20 9.85
N TRP A 26 -9.30 6.54 10.98
CA TRP A 26 -9.03 7.13 12.30
C TRP A 26 -8.44 6.09 13.24
N LEU A 27 -7.80 6.56 14.31
CA LEU A 27 -7.30 5.70 15.39
C LEU A 27 -8.41 5.52 16.42
N GLU A 28 -8.86 4.30 16.62
CA GLU A 28 -9.87 3.94 17.61
C GLU A 28 -9.79 2.45 17.94
N GLU A 29 -10.21 2.08 19.14
CA GLU A 29 -10.43 0.68 19.47
C GLU A 29 -11.59 0.12 18.64
N ASN A 30 -11.45 -1.12 18.20
CA ASN A 30 -12.35 -1.75 17.26
C ASN A 30 -13.66 -2.18 17.90
N ASP A 31 -14.77 -1.59 17.48
CA ASP A 31 -16.08 -2.20 17.59
C ASP A 31 -16.47 -2.88 16.28
N ASN A 32 -16.36 -4.21 16.24
CA ASN A 32 -16.75 -5.02 15.09
C ASN A 32 -18.25 -5.33 15.06
N SER A 33 -19.00 -4.96 16.10
CA SER A 33 -20.41 -5.28 16.26
C SER A 33 -21.36 -4.37 15.47
N LEU A 34 -20.88 -3.21 15.02
CA LEU A 34 -21.69 -2.22 14.32
C LEU A 34 -22.24 -2.73 12.99
N SER A 35 -23.53 -2.53 12.77
CA SER A 35 -24.20 -2.71 11.48
C SER A 35 -23.74 -1.68 10.43
N TYR A 36 -24.06 -1.89 9.14
CA TYR A 36 -23.77 -0.91 8.09
C TYR A 36 -24.38 0.46 8.35
N GLN A 37 -25.62 0.50 8.89
CA GLN A 37 -26.33 1.72 9.22
C GLN A 37 -25.66 2.48 10.36
N GLU A 38 -25.23 1.78 11.41
CA GLU A 38 -24.50 2.40 12.54
C GLU A 38 -23.14 2.93 12.08
N ARG A 39 -22.44 2.21 11.21
CA ARG A 39 -21.18 2.70 10.60
C ARG A 39 -21.42 3.92 9.72
N LEU A 40 -22.48 3.94 8.92
CA LEU A 40 -22.86 5.10 8.12
C LEU A 40 -23.12 6.32 8.99
N ALA A 41 -23.90 6.15 10.08
CA ALA A 41 -24.16 7.22 11.05
C ALA A 41 -22.85 7.73 11.69
N LEU A 42 -21.95 6.83 12.08
CA LEU A 42 -20.64 7.18 12.66
C LEU A 42 -19.79 7.96 11.65
N VAL A 43 -19.73 7.52 10.40
CA VAL A 43 -18.96 8.21 9.35
C VAL A 43 -19.52 9.62 9.10
N LYS A 44 -20.84 9.77 9.00
CA LYS A 44 -21.49 11.09 8.84
C LYS A 44 -21.21 12.00 10.04
N ALA A 45 -21.33 11.50 11.26
CA ALA A 45 -21.01 12.29 12.48
C ALA A 45 -19.55 12.77 12.49
N ARG A 46 -18.60 11.92 12.10
CA ARG A 46 -17.19 12.30 11.99
C ARG A 46 -16.94 13.29 10.84
N ALA A 47 -17.73 13.21 9.77
CA ALA A 47 -17.61 14.11 8.63
C ALA A 47 -18.07 15.55 8.93
N GLU A 48 -18.84 15.79 9.97
CA GLU A 48 -19.27 17.15 10.38
C GLU A 48 -18.08 18.07 10.67
N GLY A 49 -16.98 17.52 11.18
CA GLY A 49 -15.74 18.27 11.47
C GLY A 49 -14.83 18.50 10.25
N LEU A 50 -15.19 18.01 9.06
CA LEU A 50 -14.37 18.14 7.87
C LEU A 50 -14.67 19.44 7.12
N GLY A 51 -13.64 19.93 6.39
CA GLY A 51 -13.83 21.01 5.41
C GLY A 51 -14.50 20.54 4.12
N GLU A 52 -15.06 21.49 3.36
CA GLU A 52 -15.58 21.20 2.01
C GLU A 52 -14.43 20.97 1.00
N PRO A 53 -14.63 20.13 -0.04
CA PRO A 53 -15.87 19.39 -0.39
C PRO A 53 -16.02 18.04 0.33
N ALA A 54 -15.07 17.66 1.17
CA ALA A 54 -15.04 16.36 1.81
C ALA A 54 -16.25 16.13 2.72
N ARG A 55 -16.65 17.16 3.49
CA ARG A 55 -17.83 17.09 4.34
C ARG A 55 -19.08 16.73 3.53
N SER A 56 -19.38 17.51 2.48
CA SER A 56 -20.54 17.26 1.63
C SER A 56 -20.53 15.86 1.00
N ALA A 57 -19.37 15.38 0.56
CA ALA A 57 -19.25 14.06 -0.06
C ALA A 57 -19.71 12.93 0.88
N PHE A 58 -19.36 12.99 2.17
CA PHE A 58 -19.83 12.00 3.14
C PHE A 58 -21.28 12.25 3.61
N MET A 59 -21.67 13.51 3.79
CA MET A 59 -23.03 13.84 4.25
C MET A 59 -24.12 13.46 3.23
N TRP A 60 -23.79 13.50 1.94
CA TRP A 60 -24.73 13.14 0.86
C TRP A 60 -24.81 11.63 0.58
N LEU A 61 -24.06 10.81 1.28
CA LEU A 61 -24.19 9.35 1.15
C LEU A 61 -25.65 8.92 1.40
N PRO A 62 -26.25 8.12 0.49
CA PRO A 62 -27.60 7.58 0.67
C PRO A 62 -27.73 6.78 1.96
N GLU A 63 -28.95 6.75 2.53
CA GLU A 63 -29.21 6.06 3.79
C GLU A 63 -29.00 4.53 3.73
N ASN A 64 -29.05 3.96 2.52
CA ASN A 64 -28.79 2.53 2.29
C ASN A 64 -27.34 2.22 1.89
N THR A 65 -26.42 3.18 2.04
CA THR A 65 -25.00 2.95 1.72
C THR A 65 -24.40 1.91 2.67
N GLU A 66 -23.85 0.85 2.11
CA GLU A 66 -23.10 -0.14 2.86
C GLU A 66 -21.70 0.40 3.19
N VAL A 67 -21.44 0.62 4.48
CA VAL A 67 -20.11 1.06 4.97
C VAL A 67 -19.37 -0.13 5.52
N HIS A 68 -18.36 -0.55 4.76
CA HIS A 68 -17.46 -1.61 5.17
C HIS A 68 -16.35 -1.08 6.07
N LYS A 69 -16.01 -1.87 7.07
CA LYS A 69 -14.84 -1.61 7.93
C LYS A 69 -13.68 -2.46 7.44
N ALA A 70 -12.51 -1.85 7.38
CA ALA A 70 -11.25 -2.55 7.15
C ALA A 70 -10.24 -2.13 8.22
N ASP A 71 -9.70 -3.12 8.94
CA ASP A 71 -8.63 -2.88 9.88
C ASP A 71 -7.30 -2.77 9.14
N ILE A 72 -6.58 -1.68 9.40
CA ILE A 72 -5.24 -1.52 8.84
C ILE A 72 -4.28 -2.31 9.73
N SER A 73 -3.81 -3.42 9.21
CA SER A 73 -2.83 -4.28 9.86
C SER A 73 -1.47 -4.18 9.17
N TYR A 74 -0.44 -4.66 9.85
CA TYR A 74 0.91 -4.71 9.31
C TYR A 74 1.66 -5.94 9.83
N TRP A 75 2.68 -6.32 9.09
CA TRP A 75 3.58 -7.41 9.45
C TRP A 75 5.03 -6.97 9.28
N ILE A 76 5.77 -6.88 10.38
CA ILE A 76 7.21 -6.63 10.35
C ILE A 76 7.90 -7.94 9.98
N SER A 77 8.59 -7.93 8.84
CA SER A 77 9.31 -9.10 8.31
C SER A 77 10.22 -9.74 9.34
N LYS A 78 10.17 -11.06 9.40
CA LYS A 78 11.02 -11.90 10.26
C LYS A 78 11.53 -13.07 9.43
N PRO A 79 12.69 -13.64 9.76
CA PRO A 79 13.16 -14.86 9.11
C PRO A 79 12.14 -16.01 9.21
N TRP A 80 12.00 -16.76 8.15
CA TRP A 80 11.18 -17.97 8.06
C TRP A 80 12.01 -19.16 7.54
N ASP A 81 11.47 -20.37 7.69
CA ASP A 81 12.08 -21.56 7.13
C ASP A 81 11.72 -21.70 5.65
N ASN A 82 12.67 -21.43 4.77
CA ASN A 82 12.49 -21.49 3.32
C ASN A 82 12.57 -22.91 2.73
N LYS A 83 12.66 -23.95 3.58
CA LYS A 83 12.66 -25.35 3.18
C LYS A 83 13.74 -25.71 2.14
N GLY A 84 14.94 -25.14 2.31
CA GLY A 84 16.04 -25.31 1.34
C GLY A 84 15.78 -24.61 0.02
N GLY A 85 15.22 -23.41 0.07
CA GLY A 85 14.92 -22.57 -1.09
C GLY A 85 13.66 -22.96 -1.87
N ARG A 86 12.84 -23.87 -1.34
CA ARG A 86 11.60 -24.34 -2.00
C ARG A 86 10.37 -23.53 -1.66
N LEU A 87 10.46 -22.62 -0.68
CA LEU A 87 9.41 -21.72 -0.23
C LEU A 87 10.02 -20.36 0.02
N THR A 88 9.35 -19.31 -0.43
CA THR A 88 9.66 -17.93 -0.04
C THR A 88 8.40 -17.08 -0.03
N LEU A 89 8.50 -15.85 0.47
CA LEU A 89 7.43 -14.88 0.54
C LEU A 89 7.80 -13.64 -0.26
N SER A 90 6.80 -12.91 -0.76
CA SER A 90 6.96 -11.67 -1.52
C SER A 90 5.77 -10.74 -1.26
N GLY A 91 5.96 -9.44 -1.40
CA GLY A 91 4.92 -8.44 -1.23
C GLY A 91 4.30 -8.47 0.17
N ASP A 92 2.99 -8.31 0.26
CA ASP A 92 2.26 -8.26 1.53
C ASP A 92 2.39 -9.53 2.38
N ALA A 93 2.68 -10.69 1.77
CA ALA A 93 2.98 -11.91 2.52
C ALA A 93 4.26 -11.80 3.35
N ALA A 94 5.22 -11.00 2.88
CA ALA A 94 6.51 -10.80 3.53
C ALA A 94 6.57 -9.52 4.37
N HIS A 95 5.89 -8.44 3.95
CA HIS A 95 6.00 -7.10 4.54
C HIS A 95 4.71 -6.28 4.38
N ALA A 96 3.56 -6.83 4.77
CA ALA A 96 2.32 -6.06 4.79
C ALA A 96 2.50 -4.75 5.55
N MET A 97 2.16 -3.62 4.93
CA MET A 97 2.38 -2.30 5.49
C MET A 97 1.15 -1.40 5.35
N PRO A 98 0.93 -0.45 6.29
CA PRO A 98 -0.11 0.55 6.14
C PRO A 98 0.07 1.36 4.84
N PRO A 99 -1.02 1.73 4.14
CA PRO A 99 -0.96 2.32 2.80
C PRO A 99 -0.50 3.78 2.78
N TYR A 100 -0.23 4.39 3.92
CA TYR A 100 -0.01 5.83 4.08
C TYR A 100 1.17 6.41 3.29
N ARG A 101 2.15 5.59 2.92
CA ARG A 101 3.30 6.00 2.10
C ARG A 101 3.18 5.57 0.63
N GLY A 102 2.21 4.73 0.29
CA GLY A 102 2.01 4.21 -1.06
C GLY A 102 3.18 3.36 -1.59
N GLN A 103 3.99 2.76 -0.71
CA GLN A 103 5.23 2.07 -1.09
C GLN A 103 5.06 0.56 -1.29
N GLY A 104 3.95 -0.04 -0.88
CA GLY A 104 3.75 -1.49 -0.94
C GLY A 104 3.99 -2.07 -2.33
N LEU A 105 3.40 -1.49 -3.39
CA LEU A 105 3.61 -1.94 -4.76
C LEU A 105 5.07 -1.80 -5.22
N ASN A 106 5.74 -0.71 -4.87
CA ASN A 106 7.14 -0.48 -5.24
C ASN A 106 8.05 -1.57 -4.65
N HIS A 107 7.84 -1.91 -3.38
CA HIS A 107 8.58 -2.99 -2.72
C HIS A 107 8.26 -4.36 -3.34
N CYS A 108 7.00 -4.61 -3.68
CA CYS A 108 6.61 -5.84 -4.37
C CYS A 108 7.30 -5.99 -5.75
N ILE A 109 7.40 -4.90 -6.53
CA ILE A 109 8.14 -4.91 -7.81
C ILE A 109 9.63 -5.18 -7.58
N CYS A 110 10.22 -4.61 -6.54
CA CYS A 110 11.60 -4.87 -6.15
C CYS A 110 11.80 -6.35 -5.79
N ASP A 111 10.89 -6.93 -5.00
CA ASP A 111 10.92 -8.35 -4.63
C ASP A 111 10.92 -9.24 -5.87
N VAL A 112 9.97 -9.02 -6.78
CA VAL A 112 9.85 -9.80 -8.02
C VAL A 112 11.14 -9.68 -8.85
N SER A 113 11.68 -8.48 -8.99
CA SER A 113 12.92 -8.25 -9.74
C SER A 113 14.10 -9.02 -9.14
N ASN A 114 14.28 -8.94 -7.81
CA ASN A 114 15.39 -9.59 -7.13
C ASN A 114 15.26 -11.12 -7.17
N LEU A 115 14.04 -11.64 -6.98
CA LEU A 115 13.78 -13.08 -7.06
C LEU A 115 14.03 -13.62 -8.48
N LEU A 116 13.57 -12.92 -9.51
CA LEU A 116 13.81 -13.30 -10.90
C LEU A 116 15.30 -13.33 -11.25
N CYS A 117 16.08 -12.31 -10.86
CA CYS A 117 17.52 -12.31 -11.05
C CYS A 117 18.19 -13.51 -10.36
N GLY A 118 17.75 -13.87 -9.15
CA GLY A 118 18.23 -15.06 -8.45
C GLY A 118 17.91 -16.36 -9.21
N LEU A 119 16.68 -16.51 -9.68
CA LEU A 119 16.23 -17.69 -10.45
C LEU A 119 16.94 -17.80 -11.81
N GLU A 120 17.19 -16.69 -12.49
CA GLU A 120 17.99 -16.67 -13.73
C GLU A 120 19.40 -17.20 -13.48
N SER A 121 20.03 -16.80 -12.37
CA SER A 121 21.37 -17.30 -12.00
C SER A 121 21.38 -18.81 -11.72
N VAL A 122 20.29 -19.36 -11.18
CA VAL A 122 20.12 -20.79 -11.00
C VAL A 122 20.00 -21.51 -12.35
N LEU A 123 19.18 -20.98 -13.29
CA LEU A 123 19.02 -21.54 -14.63
C LEU A 123 20.33 -21.54 -15.43
N GLN A 124 21.19 -20.56 -15.18
CA GLN A 124 22.53 -20.46 -15.80
C GLN A 124 23.60 -21.32 -15.08
N GLY A 125 23.23 -22.05 -14.03
CA GLY A 125 24.15 -22.89 -13.27
C GLY A 125 25.15 -22.10 -12.39
N GLN A 126 24.91 -20.80 -12.16
CA GLN A 126 25.79 -19.92 -11.38
C GLN A 126 25.51 -19.98 -9.87
N SER A 127 24.31 -20.40 -9.48
CA SER A 127 23.86 -20.52 -8.08
C SER A 127 22.98 -21.78 -7.89
N SER A 128 22.93 -22.27 -6.64
CA SER A 128 21.90 -23.22 -6.26
C SER A 128 20.57 -22.52 -5.98
N LEU A 129 19.45 -23.23 -6.07
CA LEU A 129 18.13 -22.68 -5.73
C LEU A 129 18.10 -22.18 -4.28
N GLU A 130 18.61 -22.96 -3.34
CA GLU A 130 18.72 -22.59 -1.93
C GLU A 130 19.57 -21.33 -1.74
N GLY A 131 20.70 -21.22 -2.42
CA GLY A 131 21.57 -20.03 -2.36
C GLY A 131 20.88 -18.79 -2.91
N ALA A 132 20.21 -18.89 -4.05
CA ALA A 132 19.51 -17.77 -4.69
C ALA A 132 18.32 -17.28 -3.82
N VAL A 133 17.50 -18.18 -3.29
CA VAL A 133 16.36 -17.81 -2.43
C VAL A 133 16.86 -17.25 -1.09
N THR A 134 17.89 -17.84 -0.51
CA THR A 134 18.47 -17.32 0.74
C THR A 134 19.03 -15.90 0.57
N ALA A 135 19.73 -15.63 -0.54
CA ALA A 135 20.25 -14.29 -0.84
C ALA A 135 19.10 -13.27 -1.05
N TYR A 136 18.04 -13.66 -1.73
CA TYR A 136 16.82 -12.87 -1.88
C TYR A 136 16.22 -12.49 -0.51
N GLU A 137 16.06 -13.46 0.40
CA GLU A 137 15.47 -13.25 1.73
C GLU A 137 16.36 -12.39 2.62
N GLN A 138 17.69 -12.52 2.52
CA GLN A 138 18.67 -11.69 3.25
C GLN A 138 18.56 -10.20 2.87
N GLU A 139 18.19 -9.90 1.64
CA GLU A 139 17.92 -8.52 1.19
C GLU A 139 16.51 -8.07 1.57
N LEU A 140 15.49 -8.88 1.27
CA LEU A 140 14.08 -8.54 1.45
C LEU A 140 13.71 -8.28 2.92
N ILE A 141 14.15 -9.17 3.83
CA ILE A 141 13.69 -9.14 5.23
C ILE A 141 14.07 -7.82 5.93
N PRO A 142 15.34 -7.34 5.93
CA PRO A 142 15.67 -6.08 6.56
C PRO A 142 15.01 -4.88 5.88
N ARG A 143 15.00 -4.83 4.54
CA ARG A 143 14.35 -3.76 3.78
C ARG A 143 12.86 -3.70 4.06
N GLY A 144 12.15 -4.83 3.97
CA GLY A 144 10.72 -4.92 4.26
C GLY A 144 10.39 -4.53 5.70
N ALA A 145 11.17 -5.02 6.67
CA ALA A 145 10.97 -4.69 8.08
C ALA A 145 11.12 -3.18 8.35
N GLU A 146 12.11 -2.54 7.75
CA GLU A 146 12.33 -1.08 7.88
C GLU A 146 11.19 -0.29 7.26
N GLU A 147 10.77 -0.65 6.05
CA GLU A 147 9.70 0.05 5.36
C GLU A 147 8.35 -0.08 6.09
N VAL A 148 8.05 -1.26 6.65
CA VAL A 148 6.85 -1.45 7.48
C VAL A 148 6.89 -0.53 8.69
N ARG A 149 8.03 -0.43 9.42
CA ARG A 149 8.17 0.48 10.58
C ARG A 149 7.96 1.93 10.16
N CYS A 150 8.61 2.37 9.09
CA CYS A 150 8.44 3.72 8.54
C CYS A 150 6.98 4.01 8.15
N SER A 151 6.28 3.05 7.54
CA SER A 151 4.88 3.20 7.16
C SER A 151 3.95 3.28 8.37
N VAL A 152 4.20 2.50 9.42
CA VAL A 152 3.46 2.56 10.69
C VAL A 152 3.68 3.91 11.38
N GLU A 153 4.93 4.32 11.55
CA GLU A 153 5.27 5.61 12.18
C GLU A 153 4.62 6.77 11.43
N ASN A 154 4.74 6.80 10.12
CA ASN A 154 4.09 7.82 9.29
C ASN A 154 2.57 7.81 9.44
N GLY A 155 1.94 6.63 9.48
CA GLY A 155 0.51 6.50 9.71
C GLY A 155 0.08 7.10 11.05
N LEU A 156 0.79 6.80 12.13
CA LEU A 156 0.51 7.35 13.46
C LEU A 156 0.67 8.88 13.50
N LEU A 157 1.73 9.41 12.87
CA LEU A 157 1.95 10.86 12.78
C LEU A 157 0.88 11.58 11.96
N LEU A 158 0.36 10.97 10.89
CA LEU A 158 -0.71 11.53 10.08
C LEU A 158 -2.06 11.61 10.81
N HIS A 159 -2.25 10.81 11.86
CA HIS A 159 -3.45 10.83 12.70
C HIS A 159 -3.32 11.74 13.94
N ASP A 160 -2.16 12.33 14.17
CA ASP A 160 -1.92 13.30 15.24
C ASP A 160 -1.75 14.71 14.63
N TRP A 161 -2.80 15.54 14.75
CA TRP A 161 -2.78 16.89 14.17
C TRP A 161 -1.59 17.75 14.62
N ASN A 162 -1.16 17.59 15.87
CA ASN A 162 -0.04 18.35 16.42
C ASN A 162 1.31 17.90 15.87
N LYS A 163 1.40 16.66 15.38
CA LYS A 163 2.62 16.02 14.89
C LYS A 163 2.65 15.81 13.37
N ILE A 164 1.57 16.12 12.67
CA ILE A 164 1.45 15.87 11.23
C ILE A 164 2.62 16.49 10.44
N GLN A 165 3.08 17.68 10.85
CA GLN A 165 4.24 18.35 10.22
C GLN A 165 5.58 17.63 10.48
N GLU A 166 5.63 16.72 11.44
CA GLU A 166 6.80 15.90 11.74
C GLU A 166 6.87 14.67 10.85
N SER A 167 5.77 14.32 10.20
CA SER A 167 5.70 13.17 9.30
C SER A 167 6.78 13.24 8.20
N PRO A 168 7.49 12.14 7.95
CA PRO A 168 8.49 12.05 6.89
C PRO A 168 7.95 12.46 5.50
N VAL A 169 6.68 12.20 5.22
CA VAL A 169 6.03 12.59 3.96
C VAL A 169 5.92 14.11 3.82
N PHE A 170 5.59 14.83 4.90
CA PHE A 170 5.53 16.28 4.90
C PHE A 170 6.91 16.94 4.87
N ARG A 171 7.89 16.36 5.56
CA ARG A 171 9.24 16.94 5.65
C ARG A 171 10.11 16.72 4.42
N ARG A 172 9.97 15.58 3.74
CA ARG A 172 10.90 15.13 2.69
C ARG A 172 10.25 14.97 1.33
N GLY A 173 8.93 15.02 1.25
CA GLY A 173 8.20 14.59 0.04
C GLY A 173 8.41 13.11 -0.26
N PHE A 174 7.93 12.65 -1.39
CA PHE A 174 8.25 11.33 -1.91
C PHE A 174 9.65 11.38 -2.51
N LYS A 175 10.63 10.76 -1.85
CA LYS A 175 11.94 10.52 -2.51
C LYS A 175 11.76 9.44 -3.55
N PRO A 176 12.25 9.64 -4.80
CA PRO A 176 12.42 8.53 -5.74
C PRO A 176 13.32 7.46 -5.10
N MET A 177 13.04 6.18 -5.34
CA MET A 177 13.94 5.10 -4.90
C MET A 177 15.28 5.30 -5.61
N ASP A 178 16.36 5.45 -4.84
CA ASP A 178 17.73 5.50 -5.38
C ASP A 178 17.96 4.23 -6.20
N GLY A 179 18.30 4.39 -7.48
CA GLY A 179 18.61 3.27 -8.40
C GLY A 179 17.72 3.12 -9.62
N LEU A 180 16.64 3.93 -9.79
CA LEU A 180 15.82 3.91 -11.00
C LEU A 180 16.30 4.90 -12.08
N GLU A 181 17.21 5.82 -11.77
CA GLU A 181 17.66 6.85 -12.72
C GLU A 181 18.52 6.34 -13.87
N ASP A 182 19.14 5.15 -13.77
CA ASP A 182 20.08 4.65 -14.79
C ASP A 182 19.53 3.61 -15.77
N ARG A 183 18.25 3.25 -15.69
CA ARG A 183 17.64 2.35 -16.69
C ARG A 183 16.96 3.12 -17.79
N LYS A 184 17.75 3.65 -18.76
CA LYS A 184 17.19 4.04 -20.06
C LYS A 184 16.48 2.83 -20.67
N PRO A 185 15.23 2.96 -21.13
CA PRO A 185 14.57 1.87 -21.81
C PRO A 185 15.39 1.50 -23.04
N LYS A 186 15.82 0.24 -23.14
CA LYS A 186 16.37 -0.28 -24.40
C LYS A 186 15.27 -0.11 -25.46
N ALA A 187 15.56 0.69 -26.48
CA ALA A 187 14.68 0.81 -27.61
C ALA A 187 14.43 -0.61 -28.17
N MET A 188 13.18 -1.03 -28.23
CA MET A 188 12.78 -2.19 -28.98
C MET A 188 13.06 -1.87 -30.45
N GLU A 189 14.10 -2.46 -31.04
CA GLU A 189 14.25 -2.51 -32.48
C GLU A 189 13.10 -3.36 -33.04
N VAL A 190 12.11 -2.69 -33.57
CA VAL A 190 11.08 -3.35 -34.38
C VAL A 190 11.76 -3.68 -35.71
N GLY A 191 12.16 -4.93 -35.87
CA GLY A 191 12.69 -5.45 -37.12
C GLY A 191 11.64 -5.28 -38.24
N ALA A 192 12.09 -4.74 -39.36
CA ALA A 192 11.35 -4.58 -40.59
C ALA A 192 11.10 -5.94 -41.26
#